data_98feaa64aaea48d95bfe029b5f988207
#
_entry.id   98feaa64aaea48d95bfe029b5f988207
#
_cell.length_a   1.000
_cell.length_b   1.000
_cell.length_c   1.000
_cell.angle_alpha   90.00
_cell.angle_beta   90.00
_cell.angle_gamma   90.00
#
_symmetry.space_group_name_H-M   'P 1'
#
loop_
_entity.id
_entity.type
_entity.pdbx_description
1 polymer ?
#
loop_
_entity_poly.entity_id
_entity_poly.type
_entity_poly.pdbx_seq_one_letter_code
_entity_poly.pdbx_strand_id
1 'polypeptide(L)'
;SKDLQHYRIPPSQNYKPADHNVPGDFSATAFLMAGAAITNSKINITNLCPNSTQGDEAILNILKAMGAGIEIKEKHVEVCGGSLQGIKIDAKDIPDLVPVCAVLACYAEGKTHIFNARRLRFKESDRLAAIHTELTKMGGRIVEQEDSLTITGPFPLHGTEVDPHDDHRIAMA
;
A
#
# COMPACT_ATOMS: atom_id res chain seq x y z
N SER A 1 -17.19 8.99 21.99
CA SER A 1 -18.35 8.08 21.94
C SER A 1 -17.95 6.76 21.29
N LYS A 2 -18.73 5.69 21.52
CA LYS A 2 -18.44 4.36 20.94
C LYS A 2 -18.61 4.31 19.42
N ASP A 3 -19.34 5.26 18.85
CA ASP A 3 -19.61 5.39 17.41
C ASP A 3 -18.60 6.30 16.68
N LEU A 4 -17.63 6.85 17.40
CA LEU A 4 -16.62 7.78 16.89
C LEU A 4 -17.19 9.03 16.18
N GLN A 5 -18.46 9.37 16.42
CA GLN A 5 -19.11 10.53 15.82
C GLN A 5 -19.04 11.78 16.71
N HIS A 6 -18.82 11.58 18.02
CA HIS A 6 -18.75 12.66 19.01
C HIS A 6 -17.48 12.58 19.83
N TYR A 7 -16.72 13.67 19.82
CA TYR A 7 -15.48 13.83 20.56
C TYR A 7 -15.65 14.99 21.55
N ARG A 8 -15.25 14.78 22.81
CA ARG A 8 -15.19 15.83 23.83
C ARG A 8 -13.75 15.99 24.27
N ILE A 9 -13.19 17.16 24.01
CA ILE A 9 -11.85 17.55 24.45
C ILE A 9 -12.04 18.56 25.60
N PRO A 10 -11.76 18.19 26.87
CA PRO A 10 -11.82 19.13 27.96
C PRO A 10 -10.80 20.25 27.78
N PRO A 11 -11.12 21.50 28.18
CA PRO A 11 -10.15 22.58 28.16
C PRO A 11 -9.09 22.41 29.25
N SER A 12 -8.02 23.18 29.15
CA SER A 12 -6.98 23.30 30.21
C SER A 12 -6.22 21.99 30.47
N GLN A 13 -6.00 21.19 29.41
CA GLN A 13 -5.13 20.02 29.48
C GLN A 13 -3.68 20.42 29.23
N ASN A 14 -2.76 19.82 29.99
CA ASN A 14 -1.31 19.99 29.81
C ASN A 14 -0.69 18.65 29.41
N TYR A 15 0.18 18.68 28.40
CA TYR A 15 1.00 17.53 28.07
C TYR A 15 2.04 17.31 29.16
N LYS A 16 2.22 16.06 29.57
CA LYS A 16 3.30 15.67 30.49
C LYS A 16 4.42 15.05 29.67
N PRO A 17 5.70 15.40 29.97
CA PRO A 17 6.83 14.72 29.37
C PRO A 17 6.75 13.21 29.64
N ALA A 18 6.99 12.42 28.60
CA ALA A 18 7.05 10.96 28.69
C ALA A 18 7.99 10.43 27.61
N ASP A 19 8.73 9.37 27.93
CA ASP A 19 9.45 8.61 26.95
C ASP A 19 8.47 7.78 26.15
N HIS A 20 8.56 7.85 24.83
CA HIS A 20 7.69 7.12 23.93
C HIS A 20 8.50 6.53 22.77
N ASN A 21 8.35 5.21 22.57
CA ASN A 21 8.90 4.55 21.39
C ASN A 21 7.89 4.68 20.23
N VAL A 22 8.28 5.43 19.19
CA VAL A 22 7.46 5.59 17.99
C VAL A 22 7.56 4.30 17.15
N PRO A 23 6.47 3.59 16.90
CA PRO A 23 6.49 2.39 16.06
C PRO A 23 6.77 2.76 14.60
N GLY A 24 7.26 1.78 13.84
CA GLY A 24 7.43 1.92 12.40
C GLY A 24 6.09 2.12 11.68
N ASP A 25 6.16 2.72 10.51
CA ASP A 25 5.02 3.03 9.66
C ASP A 25 4.83 1.95 8.58
N PHE A 26 3.69 1.27 8.59
CA PHE A 26 3.35 0.25 7.59
C PHE A 26 3.18 0.85 6.19
N SER A 27 2.66 2.07 6.07
CA SER A 27 2.47 2.72 4.77
C SER A 27 3.81 2.95 4.06
N ALA A 28 4.82 3.45 4.80
CA ALA A 28 6.15 3.69 4.24
C ALA A 28 6.90 2.38 3.97
N THR A 29 6.81 1.40 4.87
CA THR A 29 7.51 0.12 4.69
C THR A 29 6.88 -0.77 3.62
N ALA A 30 5.63 -0.55 3.23
CA ALA A 30 4.95 -1.29 2.18
C ALA A 30 5.72 -1.25 0.85
N PHE A 31 6.37 -0.14 0.50
CA PHE A 31 7.17 -0.02 -0.73
C PHE A 31 8.42 -0.91 -0.69
N LEU A 32 9.08 -1.00 0.47
CA LEU A 32 10.23 -1.89 0.65
C LEU A 32 9.80 -3.38 0.61
N MET A 33 8.66 -3.70 1.20
CA MET A 33 8.07 -5.04 1.15
C MET A 33 7.72 -5.44 -0.28
N ALA A 34 7.09 -4.53 -1.03
CA ALA A 34 6.77 -4.74 -2.43
C ALA A 34 8.02 -4.92 -3.28
N GLY A 35 9.05 -4.10 -3.07
CA GLY A 35 10.35 -4.24 -3.72
C GLY A 35 10.95 -5.62 -3.51
N ALA A 36 10.93 -6.14 -2.28
CA ALA A 36 11.41 -7.50 -2.00
C ALA A 36 10.56 -8.58 -2.71
N ALA A 37 9.23 -8.40 -2.72
CA ALA A 37 8.31 -9.34 -3.35
C ALA A 37 8.51 -9.43 -4.86
N ILE A 38 8.62 -8.32 -5.58
CA ILE A 38 8.77 -8.30 -7.05
C ILE A 38 10.16 -8.68 -7.53
N THR A 39 11.21 -8.40 -6.73
CA THR A 39 12.60 -8.76 -7.06
C THR A 39 12.98 -10.17 -6.61
N ASN A 40 12.04 -10.92 -6.06
CA ASN A 40 12.27 -12.24 -5.47
C ASN A 40 13.41 -12.25 -4.44
N SER A 41 13.49 -11.17 -3.67
CA SER A 41 14.50 -10.94 -2.63
C SER A 41 13.93 -11.21 -1.24
N LYS A 42 14.78 -11.07 -0.22
CA LYS A 42 14.41 -11.20 1.18
C LYS A 42 14.76 -9.93 1.95
N ILE A 43 13.81 -9.42 2.75
CA ILE A 43 14.01 -8.26 3.62
C ILE A 43 13.52 -8.55 5.04
N ASN A 44 14.23 -8.00 6.03
CA ASN A 44 13.80 -7.99 7.43
C ASN A 44 13.51 -6.56 7.86
N ILE A 45 12.29 -6.28 8.30
CA ILE A 45 11.85 -4.95 8.74
C ILE A 45 11.62 -4.98 10.24
N THR A 46 12.34 -4.17 10.97
CA THR A 46 12.25 -4.03 12.43
C THR A 46 11.35 -2.86 12.83
N ASN A 47 11.00 -2.83 14.11
CA ASN A 47 10.20 -1.76 14.71
C ASN A 47 8.74 -1.66 14.19
N LEU A 48 8.24 -2.68 13.47
CA LEU A 48 6.83 -2.81 13.18
C LEU A 48 6.14 -3.54 14.34
N CYS A 49 5.05 -2.97 14.85
CA CYS A 49 4.26 -3.60 15.90
C CYS A 49 3.18 -4.48 15.26
N PRO A 50 3.22 -5.81 15.41
CA PRO A 50 2.12 -6.68 15.01
C PRO A 50 0.83 -6.30 15.76
N ASN A 51 -0.30 -6.46 15.11
CA ASN A 51 -1.62 -6.02 15.60
C ASN A 51 -1.69 -4.50 15.83
N SER A 52 -1.07 -3.75 14.95
CA SER A 52 -1.09 -2.29 14.94
C SER A 52 -2.50 -1.76 14.71
N THR A 53 -2.77 -0.55 15.20
CA THR A 53 -3.98 0.20 14.83
C THR A 53 -3.87 0.87 13.47
N GLN A 54 -2.71 0.77 12.80
CA GLN A 54 -2.52 1.28 11.45
C GLN A 54 -3.26 0.37 10.44
N GLY A 55 -4.21 0.93 9.69
CA GLY A 55 -4.96 0.17 8.67
C GLY A 55 -4.05 -0.49 7.63
N ASP A 56 -2.93 0.17 7.32
CA ASP A 56 -1.96 -0.28 6.32
C ASP A 56 -1.11 -1.51 6.74
N GLU A 57 -1.27 -2.01 7.99
CA GLU A 57 -0.81 -3.37 8.34
C GLU A 57 -1.39 -4.43 7.40
N ALA A 58 -2.53 -4.13 6.75
CA ALA A 58 -3.16 -4.99 5.75
C ALA A 58 -2.21 -5.39 4.60
N ILE A 59 -1.11 -4.66 4.36
CA ILE A 59 -0.09 -5.02 3.35
C ILE A 59 0.46 -6.42 3.58
N LEU A 60 0.60 -6.87 4.84
CA LEU A 60 1.09 -8.20 5.15
C LEU A 60 0.15 -9.29 4.62
N ASN A 61 -1.16 -9.09 4.81
CA ASN A 61 -2.17 -10.02 4.32
C ASN A 61 -2.30 -9.97 2.79
N ILE A 62 -2.18 -8.79 2.19
CA ILE A 62 -2.20 -8.60 0.74
C ILE A 62 -1.04 -9.35 0.09
N LEU A 63 0.18 -9.12 0.55
CA LEU A 63 1.38 -9.79 0.04
C LEU A 63 1.29 -11.31 0.19
N LYS A 64 0.83 -11.79 1.35
CA LYS A 64 0.62 -13.22 1.58
C LYS A 64 -0.44 -13.80 0.65
N ALA A 65 -1.56 -13.11 0.45
CA ALA A 65 -2.62 -13.53 -0.47
C ALA A 65 -2.15 -13.54 -1.93
N MET A 66 -1.25 -12.62 -2.30
CA MET A 66 -0.60 -12.60 -3.60
C MET A 66 0.46 -13.69 -3.79
N GLY A 67 0.89 -14.38 -2.73
CA GLY A 67 1.84 -15.49 -2.82
C GLY A 67 3.27 -15.14 -2.36
N ALA A 68 3.52 -13.96 -1.82
CA ALA A 68 4.78 -13.65 -1.16
C ALA A 68 4.92 -14.37 0.18
N GLY A 69 6.13 -14.71 0.56
CA GLY A 69 6.44 -15.27 1.87
C GLY A 69 6.44 -14.17 2.94
N ILE A 70 5.59 -14.32 3.95
CA ILE A 70 5.52 -13.38 5.10
C ILE A 70 5.68 -14.17 6.38
N GLU A 71 6.67 -13.80 7.18
CA GLU A 71 6.89 -14.36 8.51
C GLU A 71 6.97 -13.23 9.55
N ILE A 72 6.04 -13.24 10.51
CA ILE A 72 6.01 -12.27 11.61
C ILE A 72 6.75 -12.88 12.79
N LYS A 73 7.85 -12.25 13.20
CA LYS A 73 8.68 -12.63 14.35
C LYS A 73 8.54 -11.58 15.46
N GLU A 74 8.99 -11.92 16.65
CA GLU A 74 8.88 -11.04 17.82
C GLU A 74 9.47 -9.64 17.61
N LYS A 75 10.56 -9.54 16.84
CA LYS A 75 11.31 -8.26 16.66
C LYS A 75 11.32 -7.73 15.23
N HIS A 76 10.81 -8.48 14.26
CA HIS A 76 10.81 -8.07 12.87
C HIS A 76 9.78 -8.82 12.03
N VAL A 77 9.43 -8.24 10.91
CA VAL A 77 8.67 -8.88 9.84
C VAL A 77 9.64 -9.25 8.73
N GLU A 78 9.66 -10.52 8.37
CA GLU A 78 10.41 -11.04 7.23
C GLU A 78 9.50 -11.11 6.02
N VAL A 79 9.93 -10.56 4.89
CA VAL A 79 9.25 -10.63 3.61
C VAL A 79 10.17 -11.27 2.60
N CYS A 80 9.68 -12.29 1.91
CA CYS A 80 10.38 -12.96 0.82
C CYS A 80 9.55 -12.87 -0.46
N GLY A 81 10.22 -12.83 -1.60
CA GLY A 81 9.57 -12.95 -2.89
C GLY A 81 8.82 -14.28 -3.06
N GLY A 82 8.03 -14.34 -4.13
CA GLY A 82 7.24 -15.51 -4.50
C GLY A 82 6.59 -15.32 -5.86
N SER A 83 5.85 -16.34 -6.32
CA SER A 83 5.07 -16.25 -7.55
C SER A 83 3.80 -15.44 -7.28
N LEU A 84 3.84 -14.14 -7.57
CA LEU A 84 2.72 -13.24 -7.29
C LEU A 84 1.52 -13.56 -8.17
N GLN A 85 0.33 -13.61 -7.56
CA GLN A 85 -0.96 -13.87 -8.20
C GLN A 85 -1.88 -12.67 -8.04
N GLY A 86 -2.68 -12.40 -9.07
CA GLY A 86 -3.70 -11.36 -9.02
C GLY A 86 -4.82 -11.69 -8.03
N ILE A 87 -5.24 -10.70 -7.26
CA ILE A 87 -6.26 -10.82 -6.22
C ILE A 87 -7.27 -9.68 -6.25
N LYS A 88 -8.32 -9.77 -5.44
CA LYS A 88 -9.21 -8.63 -5.15
C LYS A 88 -8.73 -7.92 -3.90
N ILE A 89 -8.65 -6.58 -3.95
CA ILE A 89 -8.21 -5.72 -2.86
C ILE A 89 -9.29 -4.68 -2.58
N ASP A 90 -9.82 -4.67 -1.35
CA ASP A 90 -10.72 -3.62 -0.88
C ASP A 90 -9.91 -2.43 -0.35
N ALA A 91 -9.98 -1.30 -1.05
CA ALA A 91 -9.21 -0.09 -0.73
C ALA A 91 -9.88 0.83 0.30
N LYS A 92 -11.06 0.47 0.81
CA LYS A 92 -11.89 1.32 1.66
C LYS A 92 -11.11 1.92 2.83
N ASP A 93 -10.33 1.09 3.54
CA ASP A 93 -9.63 1.49 4.77
C ASP A 93 -8.10 1.59 4.60
N ILE A 94 -7.59 1.34 3.38
CA ILE A 94 -6.16 1.31 3.04
C ILE A 94 -5.81 2.15 1.79
N PRO A 95 -6.32 3.38 1.66
CA PRO A 95 -6.13 4.18 0.43
C PRO A 95 -4.65 4.46 0.13
N ASP A 96 -3.79 4.48 1.14
CA ASP A 96 -2.37 4.79 0.97
C ASP A 96 -1.54 3.59 0.48
N LEU A 97 -2.09 2.37 0.54
CA LEU A 97 -1.49 1.18 -0.05
C LEU A 97 -1.82 1.01 -1.55
N VAL A 98 -2.82 1.70 -2.08
CA VAL A 98 -3.27 1.47 -3.46
C VAL A 98 -2.17 1.70 -4.50
N PRO A 99 -1.33 2.76 -4.43
CA PRO A 99 -0.24 2.92 -5.40
C PRO A 99 0.71 1.73 -5.43
N VAL A 100 1.20 1.28 -4.27
CA VAL A 100 2.12 0.13 -4.19
C VAL A 100 1.44 -1.19 -4.59
N CYS A 101 0.15 -1.37 -4.27
CA CYS A 101 -0.62 -2.54 -4.70
C CYS A 101 -0.82 -2.58 -6.22
N ALA A 102 -0.95 -1.42 -6.87
CA ALA A 102 -1.04 -1.34 -8.33
C ALA A 102 0.27 -1.76 -9.00
N VAL A 103 1.41 -1.37 -8.43
CA VAL A 103 2.73 -1.83 -8.89
C VAL A 103 2.86 -3.34 -8.71
N LEU A 104 2.57 -3.89 -7.53
CA LEU A 104 2.55 -5.35 -7.29
C LEU A 104 1.69 -6.09 -8.31
N ALA A 105 0.52 -5.53 -8.65
CA ALA A 105 -0.40 -6.10 -9.61
C ALA A 105 0.17 -6.19 -11.03
N CYS A 106 1.06 -5.27 -11.42
CA CYS A 106 1.74 -5.32 -12.71
C CYS A 106 2.69 -6.53 -12.82
N TYR A 107 3.20 -7.04 -11.69
CA TYR A 107 4.08 -8.21 -11.64
C TYR A 107 3.36 -9.51 -11.29
N ALA A 108 2.08 -9.44 -10.90
CA ALA A 108 1.27 -10.60 -10.51
C ALA A 108 0.66 -11.28 -11.73
N GLU A 109 0.60 -12.62 -11.72
CA GLU A 109 -0.09 -13.38 -12.76
C GLU A 109 -1.60 -13.24 -12.63
N GLY A 110 -2.27 -12.93 -13.74
CA GLY A 110 -3.71 -12.79 -13.80
C GLY A 110 -4.20 -11.36 -13.58
N LYS A 111 -5.38 -11.21 -12.97
CA LYS A 111 -6.03 -9.92 -12.76
C LYS A 111 -6.08 -9.56 -11.29
N THR A 112 -5.62 -8.35 -10.96
CA THR A 112 -5.88 -7.72 -9.67
C THR A 112 -6.98 -6.69 -9.84
N HIS A 113 -7.99 -6.74 -8.96
CA HIS A 113 -9.07 -5.78 -8.93
C HIS A 113 -9.07 -5.04 -7.59
N ILE A 114 -8.73 -3.74 -7.64
CA ILE A 114 -8.72 -2.83 -6.50
C ILE A 114 -10.03 -2.03 -6.55
N PHE A 115 -10.87 -2.15 -5.53
CA PHE A 115 -12.21 -1.56 -5.50
C PHE A 115 -12.47 -0.79 -4.20
N ASN A 116 -13.61 -0.09 -4.09
CA ASN A 116 -13.93 0.85 -3.02
C ASN A 116 -12.87 1.98 -2.89
N ALA A 117 -12.33 2.42 -4.03
CA ALA A 117 -11.18 3.30 -4.12
C ALA A 117 -11.57 4.78 -4.38
N ARG A 118 -12.86 5.15 -4.36
CA ARG A 118 -13.34 6.50 -4.68
C ARG A 118 -12.65 7.61 -3.88
N ARG A 119 -12.28 7.35 -2.61
CA ARG A 119 -11.58 8.33 -1.76
C ARG A 119 -10.23 8.77 -2.33
N LEU A 120 -9.61 7.96 -3.18
CA LEU A 120 -8.33 8.27 -3.81
C LEU A 120 -8.42 9.44 -4.80
N ARG A 121 -9.61 9.75 -5.30
CA ARG A 121 -9.87 10.93 -6.15
C ARG A 121 -9.68 12.27 -5.43
N PHE A 122 -9.69 12.24 -4.10
CA PHE A 122 -9.68 13.42 -3.23
C PHE A 122 -8.48 13.42 -2.27
N LYS A 123 -7.38 12.78 -2.67
CA LYS A 123 -6.10 12.80 -1.95
C LYS A 123 -5.24 13.97 -2.44
N GLU A 124 -3.92 13.94 -2.23
CA GLU A 124 -2.98 14.95 -2.71
C GLU A 124 -3.06 15.13 -4.23
N SER A 125 -3.30 14.04 -4.94
CA SER A 125 -3.65 13.97 -6.35
C SER A 125 -4.91 13.14 -6.55
N ASP A 126 -5.47 13.11 -7.76
CA ASP A 126 -6.37 12.03 -8.18
C ASP A 126 -5.52 10.77 -8.39
N ARG A 127 -5.32 9.99 -7.30
CA ARG A 127 -4.42 8.83 -7.30
C ARG A 127 -4.83 7.75 -8.28
N LEU A 128 -6.14 7.57 -8.57
CA LEU A 128 -6.58 6.59 -9.56
C LEU A 128 -6.11 6.99 -10.96
N ALA A 129 -6.32 8.25 -11.32
CA ALA A 129 -5.87 8.78 -12.62
C ALA A 129 -4.33 8.80 -12.71
N ALA A 130 -3.63 9.21 -11.65
CA ALA A 130 -2.16 9.23 -11.61
C ALA A 130 -1.58 7.82 -11.81
N ILE A 131 -2.03 6.82 -11.04
CA ILE A 131 -1.59 5.43 -11.16
C ILE A 131 -1.86 4.90 -12.57
N HIS A 132 -3.08 5.11 -13.09
CA HIS A 132 -3.43 4.67 -14.44
C HIS A 132 -2.51 5.29 -15.48
N THR A 133 -2.30 6.61 -15.41
CA THR A 133 -1.47 7.33 -16.38
C THR A 133 -0.02 6.86 -16.34
N GLU A 134 0.60 6.84 -15.16
CA GLU A 134 2.03 6.60 -15.06
C GLU A 134 2.39 5.13 -15.33
N LEU A 135 1.64 4.19 -14.78
CA LEU A 135 1.91 2.78 -15.06
C LEU A 135 1.56 2.39 -16.52
N THR A 136 0.59 3.07 -17.15
CA THR A 136 0.33 2.88 -18.59
C THR A 136 1.48 3.38 -19.46
N LYS A 137 2.10 4.52 -19.12
CA LYS A 137 3.34 4.99 -19.79
C LYS A 137 4.46 3.95 -19.69
N MET A 138 4.54 3.21 -18.59
CA MET A 138 5.52 2.14 -18.39
C MET A 138 5.14 0.83 -19.09
N GLY A 139 3.99 0.77 -19.76
CA GLY A 139 3.50 -0.42 -20.47
C GLY A 139 2.51 -1.28 -19.68
N GLY A 140 2.07 -0.85 -18.51
CA GLY A 140 1.07 -1.54 -17.70
C GLY A 140 -0.29 -1.65 -18.38
N ARG A 141 -1.01 -2.74 -18.14
CA ARG A 141 -2.38 -2.97 -18.63
C ARG A 141 -3.38 -2.69 -17.52
N ILE A 142 -3.88 -1.46 -17.49
CA ILE A 142 -4.73 -0.96 -16.43
C ILE A 142 -6.04 -0.44 -17.02
N VAL A 143 -7.13 -0.80 -16.38
CA VAL A 143 -8.46 -0.23 -16.65
C VAL A 143 -8.89 0.54 -15.40
N GLU A 144 -9.04 1.83 -15.57
CA GLU A 144 -9.54 2.74 -14.53
C GLU A 144 -11.07 2.86 -14.64
N GLN A 145 -11.73 2.84 -13.50
CA GLN A 145 -13.16 3.12 -13.34
C GLN A 145 -13.35 4.20 -12.27
N GLU A 146 -14.60 4.61 -12.00
CA GLU A 146 -14.89 5.71 -11.06
C GLU A 146 -14.29 5.45 -9.66
N ASP A 147 -14.38 4.21 -9.17
CA ASP A 147 -13.95 3.81 -7.81
C ASP A 147 -13.05 2.58 -7.79
N SER A 148 -12.47 2.21 -8.93
CA SER A 148 -11.65 1.00 -9.01
C SER A 148 -10.58 1.04 -10.09
N LEU A 149 -9.57 0.16 -9.90
CA LEU A 149 -8.56 -0.17 -10.91
C LEU A 149 -8.58 -1.68 -11.16
N THR A 150 -8.50 -2.09 -12.41
CA THR A 150 -8.25 -3.48 -12.78
C THR A 150 -6.94 -3.55 -13.55
N ILE A 151 -5.97 -4.28 -12.99
CA ILE A 151 -4.63 -4.43 -13.56
C ILE A 151 -4.46 -5.88 -13.99
N THR A 152 -3.93 -6.07 -15.19
CA THR A 152 -3.66 -7.41 -15.74
C THR A 152 -2.16 -7.59 -15.91
N GLY A 153 -1.57 -8.54 -15.18
CA GLY A 153 -0.16 -8.89 -15.21
C GLY A 153 0.09 -10.38 -15.48
N PRO A 154 1.34 -10.85 -15.48
CA PRO A 154 2.53 -10.01 -15.37
C PRO A 154 2.78 -9.23 -16.67
N PHE A 155 3.35 -8.04 -16.52
CA PHE A 155 3.69 -7.21 -17.67
C PHE A 155 5.11 -6.68 -17.54
N PRO A 156 5.95 -6.76 -18.58
CA PRO A 156 7.28 -6.18 -18.55
C PRO A 156 7.16 -4.65 -18.57
N LEU A 157 7.24 -4.03 -17.40
CA LEU A 157 7.31 -2.58 -17.30
C LEU A 157 8.65 -2.11 -17.85
N HIS A 158 8.66 -0.99 -18.56
CA HIS A 158 9.87 -0.37 -19.09
C HIS A 158 10.08 1.02 -18.46
N GLY A 159 11.33 1.46 -18.40
CA GLY A 159 11.67 2.79 -17.88
C GLY A 159 11.13 3.88 -18.79
N THR A 160 10.57 4.93 -18.18
CA THR A 160 10.09 6.13 -18.83
C THR A 160 10.14 7.31 -17.85
N GLU A 161 9.91 8.51 -18.36
CA GLU A 161 9.72 9.67 -17.50
C GLU A 161 8.33 9.64 -16.88
N VAL A 162 8.27 9.65 -15.56
CA VAL A 162 7.04 9.62 -14.77
C VAL A 162 6.84 10.93 -14.03
N ASP A 163 5.57 11.34 -13.86
CA ASP A 163 5.17 12.48 -13.09
C ASP A 163 4.67 12.02 -11.70
N PRO A 164 5.25 12.49 -10.59
CA PRO A 164 4.77 12.16 -9.27
C PRO A 164 3.45 12.86 -8.90
N HIS A 165 2.92 13.75 -9.73
CA HIS A 165 1.66 14.49 -9.51
C HIS A 165 1.61 15.22 -8.16
N ASP A 166 2.74 15.74 -7.67
CA ASP A 166 2.90 16.34 -6.34
C ASP A 166 2.41 15.42 -5.18
N ASP A 167 2.38 14.12 -5.40
CA ASP A 167 1.94 13.11 -4.44
C ASP A 167 3.07 12.15 -4.09
N HIS A 168 3.49 12.19 -2.81
CA HIS A 168 4.59 11.37 -2.31
C HIS A 168 4.32 9.85 -2.45
N ARG A 169 3.06 9.41 -2.40
CA ARG A 169 2.70 7.99 -2.57
C ARG A 169 2.85 7.52 -4.01
N ILE A 170 2.63 8.42 -4.98
CA ILE A 170 2.90 8.13 -6.39
C ILE A 170 4.41 8.13 -6.64
N ALA A 171 5.13 9.11 -6.06
CA ALA A 171 6.59 9.19 -6.19
C ALA A 171 7.33 7.98 -5.61
N MET A 172 6.78 7.35 -4.55
CA MET A 172 7.40 6.20 -3.89
C MET A 172 7.08 4.87 -4.57
N ALA A 173 6.02 4.79 -5.34
CA ALA A 173 5.57 3.58 -6.01
C ALA A 173 6.31 3.36 -7.33
#